data_31981363e6bf4701b7dfef7a279d0966
#
_entry.id   31981363e6bf4701b7dfef7a279d0966
#
_cell.length_a   1.000
_cell.length_b   1.000
_cell.length_c   1.000
_cell.angle_alpha   90.00
_cell.angle_beta   90.00
_cell.angle_gamma   90.00
#
_symmetry.space_group_name_H-M   'P 1'
#
loop_
_entity.id
_entity.type
_entity.pdbx_description
1 polymer ?
#
loop_
_entity_poly.entity_id
_entity_poly.type
_entity_poly.pdbx_seq_one_letter_code
_entity_poly.pdbx_strand_id
1 'polypeptide(L)'
;YVENNLYDENTKVLRRNTEDSKMDISTIGAVYPFELFGADEKKVLNTVEKINMTLRTYTGGYLRFEQDSYMGGKYPWPVTTLWMAMYYLKAGNKKMAQECFNFVVNSTSSLGFISEQVDNSTMKPSWAIGLGWSHAMFIITLAELLK
;
A
#
# COMPACT_ATOMS: atom_id res chain seq x y z
N TYR A 1 -3.20 21.90 -6.56
CA TYR A 1 -2.54 21.21 -7.68
C TYR A 1 -3.08 19.80 -7.87
N VAL A 2 -3.06 18.94 -6.83
CA VAL A 2 -3.46 17.53 -6.91
C VAL A 2 -4.87 17.38 -7.49
N GLU A 3 -5.85 18.09 -6.95
CA GLU A 3 -7.23 18.00 -7.36
C GLU A 3 -7.47 18.38 -8.83
N ASN A 4 -6.77 19.42 -9.30
CA ASN A 4 -6.96 19.94 -10.65
C ASN A 4 -6.13 19.24 -11.72
N ASN A 5 -5.07 18.48 -11.33
CA ASN A 5 -4.12 17.93 -12.30
C ASN A 5 -3.96 16.40 -12.18
N LEU A 6 -4.21 15.84 -11.01
CA LEU A 6 -4.01 14.41 -10.76
C LEU A 6 -5.33 13.63 -10.56
N TYR A 7 -6.47 14.31 -10.51
CA TYR A 7 -7.76 13.65 -10.57
C TYR A 7 -8.17 13.43 -12.02
N ASP A 8 -8.46 12.19 -12.39
CA ASP A 8 -8.91 11.84 -13.73
C ASP A 8 -10.44 11.79 -13.76
N GLU A 9 -11.04 12.76 -14.45
CA GLU A 9 -12.50 12.88 -14.58
C GLU A 9 -13.14 11.72 -15.34
N ASN A 10 -12.40 11.03 -16.22
CA ASN A 10 -12.94 9.91 -16.99
C ASN A 10 -12.98 8.63 -16.14
N THR A 11 -11.87 8.33 -15.43
CA THR A 11 -11.74 7.13 -14.61
C THR A 11 -12.18 7.35 -13.16
N LYS A 12 -12.35 8.62 -12.74
CA LYS A 12 -12.75 9.03 -11.39
C LYS A 12 -11.77 8.60 -10.29
N VAL A 13 -10.47 8.48 -10.63
CA VAL A 13 -9.39 8.08 -9.71
C VAL A 13 -8.28 9.13 -9.66
N LEU A 14 -7.47 9.09 -8.60
CA LEU A 14 -6.23 9.86 -8.50
C LEU A 14 -5.12 9.16 -9.30
N ARG A 15 -4.43 9.94 -10.13
CA ARG A 15 -3.26 9.49 -10.90
C ARG A 15 -1.97 9.75 -10.15
N ARG A 16 -0.94 8.96 -10.43
CA ARG A 16 0.40 9.13 -9.84
C ARG A 16 1.13 10.39 -10.38
N ASN A 17 0.84 10.78 -11.61
CA ASN A 17 1.43 11.95 -12.28
C ASN A 17 0.51 12.44 -13.40
N THR A 18 0.94 13.46 -14.13
CA THR A 18 0.18 14.06 -15.26
C THR A 18 0.41 13.35 -16.60
N GLU A 19 1.36 12.41 -16.67
CA GLU A 19 1.80 11.80 -17.92
C GLU A 19 1.08 10.50 -18.24
N ASP A 20 0.67 9.75 -17.22
CA ASP A 20 -0.05 8.49 -17.41
C ASP A 20 -1.17 8.26 -16.38
N SER A 21 -2.01 7.27 -16.64
CA SER A 21 -3.15 6.89 -15.78
C SER A 21 -2.90 5.62 -14.96
N LYS A 22 -1.65 5.15 -14.89
CA LYS A 22 -1.31 3.94 -14.13
C LYS A 22 -1.47 4.14 -12.64
N MET A 23 -1.92 3.09 -11.98
CA MET A 23 -2.06 3.12 -10.53
C MET A 23 -0.70 3.01 -9.85
N ASP A 24 -0.56 3.76 -8.78
CA ASP A 24 0.59 3.76 -7.89
C ASP A 24 0.09 3.85 -6.45
N ILE A 25 0.61 2.98 -5.60
CA ILE A 25 0.18 2.91 -4.20
C ILE A 25 0.46 4.21 -3.44
N SER A 26 1.45 5.00 -3.88
CA SER A 26 1.81 6.27 -3.24
C SER A 26 0.68 7.31 -3.31
N THR A 27 -0.29 7.15 -4.22
CA THR A 27 -1.48 8.02 -4.29
C THR A 27 -2.29 8.00 -2.99
N ILE A 28 -2.19 6.92 -2.19
CA ILE A 28 -2.82 6.83 -0.88
C ILE A 28 -2.23 7.82 0.14
N GLY A 29 -1.05 8.37 -0.14
CA GLY A 29 -0.45 9.48 0.59
C GLY A 29 -1.38 10.68 0.72
N ALA A 30 -2.29 10.88 -0.23
CA ALA A 30 -3.30 11.92 -0.19
C ALA A 30 -4.25 11.80 1.02
N VAL A 31 -4.41 10.60 1.58
CA VAL A 31 -5.17 10.35 2.81
C VAL A 31 -4.25 10.26 4.02
N TYR A 32 -3.18 9.49 3.93
CA TYR A 32 -2.18 9.34 4.98
C TYR A 32 -0.78 9.28 4.36
N PRO A 33 0.18 10.10 4.80
CA PRO A 33 0.12 10.99 5.96
C PRO A 33 -0.33 12.44 5.66
N PHE A 34 -0.59 12.81 4.39
CA PHE A 34 -0.73 14.22 4.00
C PHE A 34 -2.12 14.83 4.27
N GLU A 35 -3.12 14.02 4.54
CA GLU A 35 -4.49 14.43 4.91
C GLU A 35 -5.11 15.48 3.95
N LEU A 36 -4.83 15.35 2.64
CA LEU A 36 -5.38 16.22 1.61
C LEU A 36 -6.86 15.92 1.34
N PHE A 37 -7.26 14.66 1.53
CA PHE A 37 -8.63 14.18 1.29
C PHE A 37 -9.08 13.28 2.44
N GLY A 38 -10.38 13.30 2.71
CA GLY A 38 -11.03 12.34 3.61
C GLY A 38 -11.00 10.93 3.03
N ALA A 39 -10.88 9.93 3.89
CA ALA A 39 -10.82 8.52 3.46
C ALA A 39 -12.14 8.03 2.82
N ASP A 40 -13.25 8.73 3.06
CA ASP A 40 -14.60 8.45 2.56
C ASP A 40 -14.97 9.27 1.30
N GLU A 41 -14.10 10.17 0.84
CA GLU A 41 -14.35 10.92 -0.38
C GLU A 41 -14.43 9.99 -1.60
N LYS A 42 -15.40 10.24 -2.49
CA LYS A 42 -15.67 9.38 -3.65
C LYS A 42 -14.44 9.14 -4.53
N LYS A 43 -13.62 10.18 -4.76
CA LYS A 43 -12.37 10.07 -5.51
C LYS A 43 -11.36 9.12 -4.85
N VAL A 44 -11.30 9.12 -3.52
CA VAL A 44 -10.44 8.23 -2.74
C VAL A 44 -10.96 6.80 -2.78
N LEU A 45 -12.26 6.59 -2.56
CA LEU A 45 -12.88 5.27 -2.62
C LEU A 45 -12.67 4.61 -3.99
N ASN A 46 -12.88 5.34 -5.08
CA ASN A 46 -12.64 4.84 -6.44
C ASN A 46 -11.16 4.50 -6.67
N THR A 47 -10.25 5.34 -6.15
CA THR A 47 -8.80 5.11 -6.25
C THR A 47 -8.40 3.84 -5.51
N VAL A 48 -8.90 3.65 -4.29
CA VAL A 48 -8.63 2.46 -3.48
C VAL A 48 -9.23 1.20 -4.11
N GLU A 49 -10.43 1.28 -4.67
CA GLU A 49 -11.03 0.18 -5.42
C GLU A 49 -10.12 -0.23 -6.60
N LYS A 50 -9.65 0.75 -7.36
CA LYS A 50 -8.74 0.50 -8.48
C LYS A 50 -7.40 -0.07 -8.02
N ILE A 51 -6.82 0.44 -6.93
CA ILE A 51 -5.61 -0.11 -6.29
C ILE A 51 -5.83 -1.59 -5.92
N ASN A 52 -6.95 -1.91 -5.28
CA ASN A 52 -7.27 -3.29 -4.91
C ASN A 52 -7.37 -4.22 -6.12
N MET A 53 -7.92 -3.73 -7.23
CA MET A 53 -8.05 -4.51 -8.47
C MET A 53 -6.74 -4.73 -9.20
N THR A 54 -5.79 -3.77 -9.10
CA THR A 54 -4.58 -3.75 -9.95
C THR A 54 -3.30 -4.07 -9.20
N LEU A 55 -3.20 -3.70 -7.93
CA LEU A 55 -1.95 -3.81 -7.16
C LEU A 55 -2.01 -4.83 -6.01
N ARG A 56 -3.21 -5.26 -5.58
CA ARG A 56 -3.32 -6.29 -4.54
C ARG A 56 -2.99 -7.65 -5.13
N THR A 57 -2.06 -8.36 -4.49
CA THR A 57 -1.69 -9.72 -4.88
C THR A 57 -2.65 -10.75 -4.26
N TYR A 58 -2.63 -11.98 -4.77
CA TYR A 58 -3.46 -13.07 -4.21
C TYR A 58 -3.06 -13.46 -2.79
N THR A 59 -1.84 -13.14 -2.36
CA THR A 59 -1.39 -13.34 -0.98
C THR A 59 -1.85 -12.26 -0.01
N GLY A 60 -2.44 -11.17 -0.52
CA GLY A 60 -2.98 -10.05 0.26
C GLY A 60 -2.05 -8.85 0.41
N GLY A 61 -0.79 -8.95 -0.02
CA GLY A 61 0.12 -7.80 -0.06
C GLY A 61 -0.07 -6.93 -1.31
N TYR A 62 0.57 -5.77 -1.35
CA TYR A 62 0.42 -4.80 -2.43
C TYR A 62 1.74 -4.54 -3.15
N LEU A 63 1.65 -4.45 -4.49
CA LEU A 63 2.71 -3.97 -5.37
C LEU A 63 2.89 -2.44 -5.21
N ARG A 64 4.02 -1.89 -5.69
CA ARG A 64 4.25 -0.45 -5.68
C ARG A 64 3.38 0.29 -6.70
N PHE A 65 3.46 -0.13 -7.95
CA PHE A 65 2.72 0.49 -9.06
C PHE A 65 2.57 -0.47 -10.25
N GLU A 66 1.64 -0.14 -11.14
CA GLU A 66 1.42 -0.91 -12.37
C GLU A 66 2.65 -0.86 -13.28
N GLN A 67 3.01 -2.02 -13.84
CA GLN A 67 4.16 -2.21 -14.71
C GLN A 67 5.51 -1.90 -14.02
N ASP A 68 5.58 -2.09 -12.72
CA ASP A 68 6.85 -2.08 -12.00
C ASP A 68 7.76 -3.17 -12.58
N SER A 69 8.95 -2.79 -13.03
CA SER A 69 9.94 -3.74 -13.56
C SER A 69 11.04 -4.07 -12.56
N TYR A 70 11.05 -3.41 -11.40
CA TYR A 70 12.06 -3.62 -10.38
C TYR A 70 11.98 -5.05 -9.85
N MET A 71 13.08 -5.76 -9.96
CA MET A 71 13.21 -7.15 -9.51
C MET A 71 12.07 -8.07 -10.00
N GLY A 72 11.65 -7.86 -11.25
CA GLY A 72 10.59 -8.63 -11.90
C GLY A 72 9.16 -8.13 -11.64
N GLY A 73 8.97 -7.11 -10.79
CA GLY A 73 7.69 -6.39 -10.60
C GLY A 73 6.51 -7.20 -10.08
N LYS A 74 6.76 -8.38 -9.52
CA LYS A 74 5.70 -9.35 -9.15
C LYS A 74 5.51 -9.52 -7.66
N TYR A 75 6.40 -8.96 -6.87
CA TYR A 75 6.46 -9.21 -5.44
C TYR A 75 5.85 -8.05 -4.64
N PRO A 76 4.93 -8.33 -3.73
CA PRO A 76 4.37 -7.30 -2.86
C PRO A 76 5.42 -6.77 -1.88
N TRP A 77 5.21 -5.52 -1.49
CA TRP A 77 6.10 -4.82 -0.59
C TRP A 77 5.46 -4.68 0.80
N PRO A 78 6.14 -5.06 1.87
CA PRO A 78 5.66 -4.80 3.23
C PRO A 78 5.28 -3.34 3.47
N VAL A 79 6.12 -2.39 3.04
CA VAL A 79 5.87 -0.96 3.26
C VAL A 79 4.59 -0.48 2.56
N THR A 80 4.37 -0.85 1.30
CA THR A 80 3.16 -0.46 0.57
C THR A 80 1.90 -1.10 1.14
N THR A 81 2.03 -2.32 1.62
CA THR A 81 0.96 -3.04 2.31
C THR A 81 0.59 -2.35 3.63
N LEU A 82 1.57 -1.84 4.37
CA LEU A 82 1.35 -1.05 5.58
C LEU A 82 0.75 0.34 5.29
N TRP A 83 1.07 0.98 4.15
CA TRP A 83 0.38 2.20 3.73
C TRP A 83 -1.11 1.95 3.53
N MET A 84 -1.48 0.83 2.93
CA MET A 84 -2.89 0.44 2.81
C MET A 84 -3.51 0.13 4.17
N ALA A 85 -2.79 -0.47 5.11
CA ALA A 85 -3.26 -0.64 6.48
C ALA A 85 -3.60 0.70 7.13
N MET A 86 -2.73 1.72 7.00
CA MET A 86 -2.98 3.06 7.53
C MET A 86 -4.19 3.73 6.89
N TYR A 87 -4.37 3.59 5.56
CA TYR A 87 -5.59 4.04 4.91
C TYR A 87 -6.83 3.37 5.52
N TYR A 88 -6.82 2.05 5.65
CA TYR A 88 -7.97 1.32 6.19
C TYR A 88 -8.28 1.70 7.64
N LEU A 89 -7.26 2.03 8.45
CA LEU A 89 -7.46 2.58 9.80
C LEU A 89 -8.17 3.94 9.75
N LYS A 90 -7.72 4.85 8.88
CA LYS A 90 -8.37 6.15 8.67
C LYS A 90 -9.80 6.02 8.15
N ALA A 91 -10.08 5.01 7.33
CA ALA A 91 -11.42 4.67 6.82
C ALA A 91 -12.30 3.90 7.83
N GLY A 92 -11.82 3.63 9.04
CA GLY A 92 -12.55 2.86 10.07
C GLY A 92 -12.66 1.35 9.79
N ASN A 93 -11.97 0.84 8.77
CA ASN A 93 -11.99 -0.58 8.40
C ASN A 93 -10.87 -1.36 9.10
N LYS A 94 -11.02 -1.55 10.42
CA LYS A 94 -10.02 -2.27 11.25
C LYS A 94 -9.74 -3.69 10.74
N LYS A 95 -10.71 -4.36 10.15
CA LYS A 95 -10.53 -5.72 9.61
C LYS A 95 -9.51 -5.74 8.46
N MET A 96 -9.69 -4.88 7.46
CA MET A 96 -8.76 -4.79 6.33
C MET A 96 -7.37 -4.31 6.76
N ALA A 97 -7.30 -3.38 7.70
CA ALA A 97 -6.04 -2.94 8.28
C ALA A 97 -5.28 -4.10 8.94
N GLN A 98 -5.98 -4.91 9.73
CA GLN A 98 -5.41 -6.09 10.37
C GLN A 98 -4.96 -7.16 9.35
N GLU A 99 -5.71 -7.37 8.27
CA GLU A 99 -5.29 -8.28 7.18
C GLU A 99 -3.96 -7.83 6.56
N CYS A 100 -3.83 -6.54 6.23
CA CYS A 100 -2.59 -5.97 5.70
C CYS A 100 -1.43 -6.11 6.71
N PHE A 101 -1.67 -5.83 7.98
CA PHE A 101 -0.68 -5.98 9.03
C PHE A 101 -0.24 -7.45 9.20
N ASN A 102 -1.19 -8.38 9.22
CA ASN A 102 -0.92 -9.81 9.34
C ASN A 102 -0.12 -10.35 8.13
N PHE A 103 -0.36 -9.83 6.92
CA PHE A 103 0.48 -10.16 5.77
C PHE A 103 1.96 -9.89 6.08
N VAL A 104 2.27 -8.72 6.66
CA VAL A 104 3.65 -8.35 6.99
C VAL A 104 4.22 -9.24 8.11
N VAL A 105 3.44 -9.47 9.18
CA VAL A 105 3.85 -10.37 10.28
C VAL A 105 4.19 -11.76 9.75
N ASN A 106 3.33 -12.33 8.90
CA ASN A 106 3.48 -13.68 8.36
C ASN A 106 4.61 -13.81 7.32
N SER A 107 5.13 -12.69 6.82
CA SER A 107 6.20 -12.65 5.84
C SER A 107 7.56 -12.22 6.41
N THR A 108 7.68 -12.08 7.74
CA THR A 108 8.97 -11.79 8.38
C THR A 108 9.93 -12.97 8.33
N SER A 109 11.21 -12.71 8.43
CA SER A 109 12.22 -13.76 8.61
C SER A 109 12.04 -14.45 9.97
N SER A 110 12.69 -15.61 10.15
CA SER A 110 12.71 -16.31 11.45
C SER A 110 13.33 -15.48 12.60
N LEU A 111 14.06 -14.43 12.28
CA LEU A 111 14.64 -13.48 13.24
C LEU A 111 13.78 -12.21 13.39
N GLY A 112 12.61 -12.15 12.77
CA GLY A 112 11.71 -10.99 12.84
C GLY A 112 12.08 -9.83 11.92
N PHE A 113 13.01 -9.99 10.98
CA PHE A 113 13.34 -8.94 10.02
C PHE A 113 12.30 -8.84 8.91
N ILE A 114 11.90 -7.61 8.61
CA ILE A 114 11.00 -7.27 7.50
C ILE A 114 11.85 -6.94 6.28
N SER A 115 11.51 -7.56 5.14
CA SER A 115 12.21 -7.36 3.88
C SER A 115 11.66 -6.19 3.08
N GLU A 116 12.34 -5.90 1.97
CA GLU A 116 11.88 -4.99 0.94
C GLU A 116 10.66 -5.57 0.22
N GLN A 117 10.76 -6.83 -0.21
CA GLN A 117 9.71 -7.55 -0.92
C GLN A 117 9.43 -8.89 -0.26
N VAL A 118 8.30 -9.49 -0.63
CA VAL A 118 7.90 -10.84 -0.19
C VAL A 118 7.69 -11.69 -1.44
N ASP A 119 8.29 -12.87 -1.46
CA ASP A 119 8.02 -13.83 -2.52
C ASP A 119 6.57 -14.27 -2.48
N ASN A 120 5.85 -14.02 -3.57
CA ASN A 120 4.41 -14.18 -3.64
C ASN A 120 3.95 -15.66 -3.61
N SER A 121 4.85 -16.61 -3.87
CA SER A 121 4.55 -18.05 -3.86
C SER A 121 4.86 -18.71 -2.52
N THR A 122 5.91 -18.26 -1.84
CA THR A 122 6.40 -18.89 -0.61
C THR A 122 6.13 -18.09 0.65
N MET A 123 5.70 -16.82 0.51
CA MET A 123 5.57 -15.86 1.61
C MET A 123 6.87 -15.58 2.36
N LYS A 124 8.01 -15.89 1.78
CA LYS A 124 9.31 -15.64 2.39
C LYS A 124 9.84 -14.24 2.07
N PRO A 125 10.67 -13.67 2.97
CA PRO A 125 11.38 -12.42 2.69
C PRO A 125 12.19 -12.50 1.41
N SER A 126 12.17 -11.43 0.61
CA SER A 126 12.90 -11.33 -0.66
C SER A 126 13.64 -9.99 -0.71
N TRP A 127 14.79 -9.97 -1.41
CA TRP A 127 15.69 -8.84 -1.59
C TRP A 127 16.27 -8.32 -0.28
N ALA A 128 16.32 -6.98 -0.10
CA ALA A 128 16.92 -6.37 1.07
C ALA A 128 16.17 -6.76 2.36
N ILE A 129 16.79 -7.57 3.19
CA ILE A 129 16.23 -8.00 4.47
C ILE A 129 16.66 -7.00 5.55
N GLY A 130 15.71 -6.62 6.42
CA GLY A 130 15.97 -5.60 7.44
C GLY A 130 15.82 -4.17 6.91
N LEU A 131 14.94 -3.95 5.95
CA LEU A 131 14.69 -2.63 5.36
C LEU A 131 14.12 -1.66 6.40
N GLY A 132 14.86 -0.57 6.70
CA GLY A 132 14.53 0.37 7.78
C GLY A 132 13.14 0.99 7.67
N TRP A 133 12.72 1.44 6.48
CA TRP A 133 11.40 2.05 6.32
C TRP A 133 10.23 1.06 6.47
N SER A 134 10.43 -0.22 6.12
CA SER A 134 9.42 -1.26 6.38
C SER A 134 9.24 -1.49 7.88
N HIS A 135 10.33 -1.48 8.66
CA HIS A 135 10.27 -1.58 10.12
C HIS A 135 9.64 -0.33 10.75
N ALA A 136 10.00 0.86 10.27
CA ALA A 136 9.40 2.11 10.75
C ALA A 136 7.88 2.13 10.52
N MET A 137 7.42 1.77 9.32
CA MET A 137 5.98 1.69 9.02
C MET A 137 5.29 0.60 9.84
N PHE A 138 5.94 -0.52 10.10
CA PHE A 138 5.41 -1.57 10.97
C PHE A 138 5.11 -1.05 12.39
N ILE A 139 6.08 -0.33 12.99
CA ILE A 139 5.92 0.24 14.33
C ILE A 139 4.78 1.27 14.35
N ILE A 140 4.73 2.17 13.36
CA ILE A 140 3.68 3.18 13.24
C ILE A 140 2.30 2.51 13.11
N THR A 141 2.17 1.52 12.23
CA THR A 141 0.91 0.81 12.01
C THR A 141 0.48 0.03 13.25
N LEU A 142 1.40 -0.63 13.94
CA LEU A 142 1.12 -1.32 15.20
C LEU A 142 0.59 -0.35 16.27
N ALA A 143 1.25 0.80 16.43
CA ALA A 143 0.83 1.80 17.39
C ALA A 143 -0.60 2.32 17.11
N GLU A 144 -0.98 2.47 15.83
CA GLU A 144 -2.35 2.87 15.47
C GLU A 144 -3.38 1.74 15.66
N LEU A 145 -3.01 0.49 15.43
CA LEU A 145 -3.90 -0.67 15.64
C LEU A 145 -4.24 -0.89 17.12
N LEU A 146 -3.36 -0.49 18.03
CA LEU A 146 -3.53 -0.65 19.48
C LEU A 146 -4.41 0.45 20.13
N LYS A 147 -4.78 1.49 19.38
CA LYS A 147 -5.74 2.51 19.81
C LYS A 147 -7.19 2.03 19.68
#